data_8d471a92d78e687446f8041832b6a069
#
_entry.id   8d471a92d78e687446f8041832b6a069
#
_cell.length_a   1.000
_cell.length_b   1.000
_cell.length_c   1.000
_cell.angle_alpha   90.00
_cell.angle_beta   90.00
_cell.angle_gamma   90.00
#
_symmetry.space_group_name_H-M   'P 1'
#
loop_
_entity.id
_entity.type
_entity.pdbx_description
1 polymer ?
#
loop_
_entity_poly.entity_id
_entity_poly.type
_entity_poly.pdbx_seq_one_letter_code
_entity_poly.pdbx_strand_id
1 'polypeptide(L)'
;MAAKDVKFSADARERLLRGVDILADAVKVTLGPKGRNVVIEKSFGAPRITKDGVTVAKEIELEDRFENLGAQLLREVAAKTNDRAGDGTTTATVLAQAIVKEGAKAVAANFNPLDLKRGIDLAVAAAVKDVAGRARKVTASDAIAQVGTISANGDAEIGRLIAQAVEKVGKEGVITVEEARTAETELDVVEGLQFDRGYLSPYFVTNAEKLTVELDDPYILIHEKKLSSLQPLLPVLEAAVQSGRPLLIIAEDIEGEALATLVVNKLRGGLKVAAVKAPGFGDRRKAILEDIAILTQGQTISEELGIKLENVTLAALGRAKRVRIDKENTTIVDGAGEASEIASRVAQIKAQIEETTSDYDREKLQERLAKLAGGVAVLRVGGATEVEVKERKDRVDDALNATRAAIEEGIVPGGGTALLRARGAVAALQGGNPDVAAGIKIVLKALEAPIRQIAANAGVEGSIVVAKVGESVSDTYGFDAQAETYVDLIEAGIVDPAKVVRAALQDAASVAGLLVTTEALVAERPKDKPALPAPAGADF
;
A
#
# COMPACT_ATOMS: atom_id res chain seq x y z
N MET A 1 -23.02 10.08 26.67
CA MET A 1 -22.44 10.50 25.39
C MET A 1 -21.86 11.90 25.57
N ALA A 2 -20.67 12.19 25.00
CA ALA A 2 -20.11 13.54 25.02
C ALA A 2 -21.00 14.49 24.18
N ALA A 3 -21.11 15.76 24.61
CA ALA A 3 -21.82 16.79 23.83
C ALA A 3 -21.15 16.95 22.47
N LYS A 4 -21.94 17.28 21.44
CA LYS A 4 -21.47 17.51 20.08
C LYS A 4 -21.63 18.97 19.71
N ASP A 5 -20.64 19.50 18.99
CA ASP A 5 -20.75 20.76 18.29
C ASP A 5 -21.08 20.49 16.83
N VAL A 6 -21.96 21.32 16.24
CA VAL A 6 -22.42 21.16 14.85
C VAL A 6 -22.17 22.45 14.10
N LYS A 7 -21.59 22.33 12.90
CA LYS A 7 -21.38 23.40 11.95
C LYS A 7 -22.15 23.13 10.67
N PHE A 8 -22.64 24.17 10.02
CA PHE A 8 -23.50 24.08 8.83
C PHE A 8 -23.00 25.00 7.72
N SER A 9 -23.41 24.68 6.51
CA SER A 9 -23.31 25.54 5.32
C SER A 9 -21.92 26.11 5.07
N ALA A 10 -21.76 27.41 4.95
CA ALA A 10 -20.50 28.06 4.61
C ALA A 10 -19.41 27.87 5.67
N ASP A 11 -19.73 27.98 6.99
CA ASP A 11 -18.77 27.76 8.08
C ASP A 11 -18.23 26.33 8.08
N ALA A 12 -19.11 25.34 7.85
CA ALA A 12 -18.71 23.94 7.74
C ALA A 12 -17.74 23.73 6.55
N ARG A 13 -18.11 24.24 5.37
CA ARG A 13 -17.28 24.10 4.15
C ARG A 13 -15.95 24.81 4.26
N GLU A 14 -15.90 26.01 4.82
CA GLU A 14 -14.66 26.78 4.98
C GLU A 14 -13.64 26.04 5.87
N ARG A 15 -14.09 25.53 7.02
CA ARG A 15 -13.23 24.78 7.94
C ARG A 15 -12.73 23.48 7.31
N LEU A 16 -13.61 22.76 6.67
CA LEU A 16 -13.29 21.52 5.98
C LEU A 16 -12.26 21.74 4.88
N LEU A 17 -12.43 22.79 4.05
CA LEU A 17 -11.47 23.18 3.01
C LEU A 17 -10.12 23.56 3.58
N ARG A 18 -10.09 24.29 4.71
CA ARG A 18 -8.83 24.66 5.36
C ARG A 18 -8.05 23.43 5.81
N GLY A 19 -8.72 22.43 6.40
CA GLY A 19 -8.08 21.17 6.75
C GLY A 19 -7.54 20.40 5.54
N VAL A 20 -8.33 20.34 4.45
CA VAL A 20 -7.89 19.77 3.17
C VAL A 20 -6.65 20.49 2.64
N ASP A 21 -6.63 21.83 2.69
CA ASP A 21 -5.52 22.63 2.18
C ASP A 21 -4.25 22.43 2.99
N ILE A 22 -4.34 22.45 4.31
CA ILE A 22 -3.16 22.28 5.18
C ILE A 22 -2.49 20.94 4.91
N LEU A 23 -3.27 19.85 4.85
CA LEU A 23 -2.70 18.54 4.57
C LEU A 23 -2.16 18.44 3.14
N ALA A 24 -2.94 18.87 2.14
CA ALA A 24 -2.50 18.79 0.75
C ALA A 24 -1.25 19.62 0.48
N ASP A 25 -1.16 20.82 1.07
CA ASP A 25 -0.02 21.72 0.89
C ASP A 25 1.27 21.15 1.50
N ALA A 26 1.17 20.39 2.61
CA ALA A 26 2.30 19.69 3.19
C ALA A 26 2.73 18.47 2.35
N VAL A 27 1.78 17.76 1.74
CA VAL A 27 2.07 16.56 0.93
C VAL A 27 2.59 16.93 -0.46
N LYS A 28 1.97 17.90 -1.15
CA LYS A 28 2.25 18.20 -2.57
C LYS A 28 3.67 18.69 -2.86
N VAL A 29 4.40 19.18 -1.84
CA VAL A 29 5.81 19.63 -1.99
C VAL A 29 6.75 18.48 -2.33
N THR A 30 6.33 17.24 -2.12
CA THR A 30 7.11 16.04 -2.41
C THR A 30 6.97 15.56 -3.86
N LEU A 31 5.99 16.09 -4.63
CA LEU A 31 5.62 15.57 -5.94
C LEU A 31 6.66 15.88 -7.02
N GLY A 32 7.01 14.86 -7.79
CA GLY A 32 7.87 14.95 -8.97
C GLY A 32 9.37 14.94 -8.66
N PRO A 33 10.23 14.98 -9.71
CA PRO A 33 11.67 14.78 -9.56
C PRO A 33 12.35 15.88 -8.76
N LYS A 34 11.83 17.10 -8.78
CA LYS A 34 12.30 18.23 -7.96
C LYS A 34 11.47 18.45 -6.68
N GLY A 35 10.64 17.47 -6.32
CA GLY A 35 9.96 17.42 -5.03
C GLY A 35 10.95 17.39 -3.86
N ARG A 36 10.56 17.96 -2.73
CA ARG A 36 11.42 18.12 -1.55
C ARG A 36 10.96 17.24 -0.40
N ASN A 37 11.87 16.96 0.51
CA ASN A 37 11.58 16.19 1.71
C ASN A 37 10.72 16.99 2.68
N VAL A 38 9.90 16.27 3.43
CA VAL A 38 9.21 16.75 4.64
C VAL A 38 9.90 16.17 5.85
N VAL A 39 10.10 17.00 6.88
CA VAL A 39 10.66 16.59 8.17
C VAL A 39 9.53 16.45 9.17
N ILE A 40 9.44 15.30 9.81
CA ILE A 40 8.38 14.93 10.74
C ILE A 40 9.00 14.75 12.12
N GLU A 41 8.48 15.46 13.13
CA GLU A 41 8.86 15.25 14.53
C GLU A 41 8.35 13.87 15.01
N LYS A 42 9.18 13.19 15.79
CA LYS A 42 8.79 11.95 16.47
C LYS A 42 8.83 12.16 17.97
N SER A 43 7.89 11.55 18.68
CA SER A 43 7.83 11.63 20.15
C SER A 43 9.09 11.06 20.81
N PHE A 44 9.77 10.12 20.15
CA PHE A 44 11.03 9.51 20.58
C PHE A 44 11.93 9.26 19.38
N GLY A 45 13.22 9.48 19.51
CA GLY A 45 14.23 9.25 18.47
C GLY A 45 14.47 10.46 17.57
N ALA A 46 15.15 10.24 16.45
CA ALA A 46 15.45 11.26 15.46
C ALA A 46 14.20 11.62 14.64
N PRO A 47 14.10 12.89 14.16
CA PRO A 47 13.06 13.26 13.20
C PRO A 47 13.09 12.36 11.97
N ARG A 48 11.92 12.04 11.42
CA ARG A 48 11.79 11.29 10.16
C ARG A 48 11.86 12.26 8.99
N ILE A 49 12.66 11.92 7.99
CA ILE A 49 12.73 12.64 6.72
C ILE A 49 12.14 11.73 5.66
N THR A 50 11.17 12.23 4.90
CA THR A 50 10.49 11.42 3.87
C THR A 50 9.97 12.27 2.71
N LYS A 51 9.79 11.64 1.54
CA LYS A 51 9.02 12.15 0.40
C LYS A 51 7.72 11.39 0.20
N ASP A 52 7.48 10.30 0.93
CA ASP A 52 6.27 9.51 0.80
C ASP A 52 5.05 10.28 1.30
N GLY A 53 4.09 10.47 0.37
CA GLY A 53 2.90 11.28 0.62
C GLY A 53 1.97 10.69 1.68
N VAL A 54 1.81 9.35 1.75
CA VAL A 54 0.94 8.74 2.75
C VAL A 54 1.55 8.83 4.15
N THR A 55 2.86 8.72 4.28
CA THR A 55 3.56 8.93 5.54
C THR A 55 3.38 10.35 6.06
N VAL A 56 3.57 11.36 5.18
CA VAL A 56 3.31 12.76 5.56
C VAL A 56 1.85 12.96 5.97
N ALA A 57 0.91 12.45 5.18
CA ALA A 57 -0.52 12.61 5.45
C ALA A 57 -0.96 11.99 6.79
N LYS A 58 -0.37 10.86 7.19
CA LYS A 58 -0.69 10.17 8.45
C LYS A 58 -0.28 10.96 9.70
N GLU A 59 0.76 11.78 9.62
CA GLU A 59 1.30 12.53 10.76
C GLU A 59 0.61 13.89 10.97
N ILE A 60 -0.25 14.33 10.03
CA ILE A 60 -0.91 15.62 10.16
C ILE A 60 -2.20 15.46 10.96
N GLU A 61 -2.22 16.08 12.14
CA GLU A 61 -3.37 16.23 13.01
C GLU A 61 -3.53 17.70 13.40
N LEU A 62 -4.75 18.24 13.26
CA LEU A 62 -5.04 19.64 13.47
C LEU A 62 -5.76 19.87 14.79
N GLU A 63 -5.46 20.97 15.47
CA GLU A 63 -6.06 21.33 16.76
C GLU A 63 -7.58 21.62 16.61
N ASP A 64 -7.98 22.40 15.56
CA ASP A 64 -9.41 22.60 15.26
C ASP A 64 -10.01 21.30 14.73
N ARG A 65 -10.98 20.75 15.46
CA ARG A 65 -11.61 19.46 15.16
C ARG A 65 -12.35 19.44 13.84
N PHE A 66 -12.92 20.57 13.40
CA PHE A 66 -13.64 20.65 12.13
C PHE A 66 -12.67 20.73 10.95
N GLU A 67 -11.56 21.45 11.09
CA GLU A 67 -10.47 21.44 10.12
C GLU A 67 -9.84 20.05 10.05
N ASN A 68 -9.66 19.40 11.20
CA ASN A 68 -9.12 18.05 11.28
C ASN A 68 -10.00 17.00 10.57
N LEU A 69 -11.32 17.17 10.52
CA LEU A 69 -12.19 16.30 9.70
C LEU A 69 -11.82 16.39 8.21
N GLY A 70 -11.52 17.58 7.70
CA GLY A 70 -11.06 17.77 6.32
C GLY A 70 -9.71 17.08 6.06
N ALA A 71 -8.76 17.25 6.97
CA ALA A 71 -7.47 16.59 6.91
C ALA A 71 -7.60 15.05 6.97
N GLN A 72 -8.44 14.53 7.88
CA GLN A 72 -8.68 13.09 8.00
C GLN A 72 -9.28 12.47 6.74
N LEU A 73 -10.24 13.14 6.09
CA LEU A 73 -10.83 12.66 4.85
C LEU A 73 -9.82 12.65 3.70
N LEU A 74 -8.94 13.66 3.63
CA LEU A 74 -7.88 13.67 2.63
C LEU A 74 -6.77 12.63 2.93
N ARG A 75 -6.47 12.38 4.20
CA ARG A 75 -5.59 11.27 4.63
C ARG A 75 -6.14 9.91 4.17
N GLU A 76 -7.46 9.73 4.23
CA GLU A 76 -8.11 8.50 3.74
C GLU A 76 -7.90 8.31 2.23
N VAL A 77 -7.86 9.39 1.42
CA VAL A 77 -7.51 9.31 0.00
C VAL A 77 -6.11 8.74 -0.19
N ALA A 78 -5.11 9.29 0.52
CA ALA A 78 -3.74 8.83 0.42
C ALA A 78 -3.60 7.36 0.89
N ALA A 79 -4.25 6.99 2.00
CA ALA A 79 -4.24 5.63 2.52
C ALA A 79 -4.86 4.62 1.55
N LYS A 80 -6.04 4.92 0.97
CA LYS A 80 -6.68 4.04 -0.02
C LYS A 80 -5.87 3.86 -1.28
N THR A 81 -5.26 4.92 -1.79
CA THR A 81 -4.40 4.83 -2.97
C THR A 81 -3.19 3.96 -2.68
N ASN A 82 -2.59 4.11 -1.49
CA ASN A 82 -1.51 3.24 -1.03
C ASN A 82 -1.94 1.77 -0.96
N ASP A 83 -3.09 1.47 -0.36
CA ASP A 83 -3.61 0.10 -0.23
C ASP A 83 -3.87 -0.56 -1.60
N ARG A 84 -4.30 0.22 -2.62
CA ARG A 84 -4.67 -0.29 -3.96
C ARG A 84 -3.51 -0.40 -4.93
N ALA A 85 -2.59 0.53 -4.89
CA ALA A 85 -1.52 0.68 -5.88
C ALA A 85 -0.11 0.75 -5.29
N GLY A 86 0.01 0.99 -3.99
CA GLY A 86 1.27 1.10 -3.26
C GLY A 86 2.11 2.33 -3.60
N ASP A 87 1.62 3.19 -4.50
CA ASP A 87 2.24 4.43 -4.97
C ASP A 87 1.17 5.42 -5.42
N GLY A 88 1.56 6.65 -5.79
CA GLY A 88 0.65 7.70 -6.30
C GLY A 88 -0.14 8.46 -5.24
N THR A 89 0.19 8.31 -3.98
CA THR A 89 -0.50 8.93 -2.84
C THR A 89 -0.48 10.44 -2.89
N THR A 90 0.63 11.04 -3.29
CA THR A 90 0.78 12.49 -3.48
C THR A 90 -0.07 12.99 -4.65
N THR A 91 -0.10 12.27 -5.77
CA THR A 91 -0.94 12.58 -6.94
C THR A 91 -2.42 12.54 -6.57
N ALA A 92 -2.86 11.53 -5.83
CA ALA A 92 -4.23 11.40 -5.34
C ALA A 92 -4.63 12.59 -4.43
N THR A 93 -3.74 12.99 -3.53
CA THR A 93 -3.94 14.14 -2.63
C THR A 93 -4.09 15.45 -3.42
N VAL A 94 -3.25 15.69 -4.43
CA VAL A 94 -3.32 16.87 -5.30
C VAL A 94 -4.62 16.89 -6.10
N LEU A 95 -5.03 15.76 -6.68
CA LEU A 95 -6.29 15.62 -7.41
C LEU A 95 -7.49 15.87 -6.50
N ALA A 96 -7.52 15.29 -5.32
CA ALA A 96 -8.60 15.48 -4.36
C ALA A 96 -8.73 16.95 -3.93
N GLN A 97 -7.61 17.61 -3.59
CA GLN A 97 -7.61 19.04 -3.28
C GLN A 97 -8.19 19.86 -4.43
N ALA A 98 -7.79 19.57 -5.67
CA ALA A 98 -8.27 20.31 -6.85
C ALA A 98 -9.78 20.12 -7.06
N ILE A 99 -10.29 18.89 -6.96
CA ILE A 99 -11.73 18.59 -7.10
C ILE A 99 -12.53 19.27 -5.99
N VAL A 100 -12.09 19.17 -4.73
CA VAL A 100 -12.78 19.79 -3.59
C VAL A 100 -12.83 21.31 -3.73
N LYS A 101 -11.71 21.96 -4.10
CA LYS A 101 -11.65 23.41 -4.28
C LYS A 101 -12.57 23.92 -5.38
N GLU A 102 -12.57 23.28 -6.54
CA GLU A 102 -13.42 23.67 -7.65
C GLU A 102 -14.89 23.32 -7.35
N GLY A 103 -15.16 22.19 -6.70
CA GLY A 103 -16.48 21.79 -6.23
C GLY A 103 -17.08 22.79 -5.23
N ALA A 104 -16.29 23.22 -4.24
CA ALA A 104 -16.74 24.21 -3.28
C ALA A 104 -17.11 25.57 -3.91
N LYS A 105 -16.36 26.00 -4.94
CA LYS A 105 -16.71 27.21 -5.72
C LYS A 105 -18.05 27.04 -6.43
N ALA A 106 -18.32 25.88 -7.03
CA ALA A 106 -19.57 25.60 -7.70
C ALA A 106 -20.75 25.57 -6.71
N VAL A 107 -20.58 24.92 -5.54
CA VAL A 107 -21.60 24.92 -4.47
C VAL A 107 -21.88 26.34 -3.97
N ALA A 108 -20.84 27.16 -3.78
CA ALA A 108 -21.00 28.58 -3.41
C ALA A 108 -21.72 29.40 -4.49
N ALA A 109 -21.66 28.99 -5.76
CA ALA A 109 -22.40 29.55 -6.88
C ALA A 109 -23.80 28.94 -7.06
N ASN A 110 -24.32 28.24 -6.05
CA ASN A 110 -25.64 27.59 -6.00
C ASN A 110 -25.90 26.47 -7.00
N PHE A 111 -24.86 25.79 -7.50
CA PHE A 111 -25.02 24.53 -8.22
C PHE A 111 -25.44 23.42 -7.26
N ASN A 112 -26.27 22.48 -7.74
CA ASN A 112 -26.73 21.34 -6.94
C ASN A 112 -25.58 20.38 -6.64
N PRO A 113 -25.18 20.17 -5.36
CA PRO A 113 -24.03 19.34 -5.00
C PRO A 113 -24.15 17.88 -5.46
N LEU A 114 -25.36 17.31 -5.46
CA LEU A 114 -25.60 15.92 -5.89
C LEU A 114 -25.42 15.76 -7.41
N ASP A 115 -25.85 16.77 -8.19
CA ASP A 115 -25.65 16.77 -9.65
C ASP A 115 -24.20 17.08 -10.01
N LEU A 116 -23.52 17.96 -9.25
CA LEU A 116 -22.06 18.14 -9.36
C LEU A 116 -21.35 16.80 -9.17
N LYS A 117 -21.70 16.04 -8.12
CA LYS A 117 -21.11 14.72 -7.88
C LYS A 117 -21.38 13.75 -9.03
N ARG A 118 -22.57 13.70 -9.59
CA ARG A 118 -22.88 12.89 -10.78
C ARG A 118 -21.98 13.24 -11.96
N GLY A 119 -21.77 14.55 -12.19
CA GLY A 119 -20.86 15.03 -13.23
C GLY A 119 -19.41 14.63 -12.99
N ILE A 120 -18.95 14.71 -11.75
CA ILE A 120 -17.62 14.24 -11.33
C ILE A 120 -17.48 12.74 -11.60
N ASP A 121 -18.44 11.92 -11.18
CA ASP A 121 -18.41 10.47 -11.35
C ASP A 121 -18.36 10.08 -12.84
N LEU A 122 -19.15 10.72 -13.71
CA LEU A 122 -19.13 10.52 -15.16
C LEU A 122 -17.77 10.88 -15.78
N ALA A 123 -17.22 12.02 -15.40
CA ALA A 123 -15.95 12.49 -15.91
C ALA A 123 -14.79 11.59 -15.52
N VAL A 124 -14.77 11.13 -14.26
CA VAL A 124 -13.74 10.20 -13.75
C VAL A 124 -13.82 8.85 -14.45
N ALA A 125 -15.03 8.31 -14.65
CA ALA A 125 -15.19 7.07 -15.39
C ALA A 125 -14.64 7.16 -16.83
N ALA A 126 -14.87 8.29 -17.53
CA ALA A 126 -14.33 8.53 -18.87
C ALA A 126 -12.81 8.68 -18.87
N ALA A 127 -12.25 9.44 -17.92
CA ALA A 127 -10.80 9.61 -17.80
C ALA A 127 -10.08 8.30 -17.47
N VAL A 128 -10.62 7.50 -16.55
CA VAL A 128 -10.07 6.17 -16.19
C VAL A 128 -10.08 5.23 -17.39
N LYS A 129 -11.16 5.21 -18.18
CA LYS A 129 -11.26 4.41 -19.39
C LYS A 129 -10.23 4.85 -20.44
N ASP A 130 -10.00 6.15 -20.60
CA ASP A 130 -9.00 6.69 -21.54
C ASP A 130 -7.58 6.31 -21.09
N VAL A 131 -7.24 6.49 -19.80
CA VAL A 131 -5.93 6.08 -19.24
C VAL A 131 -5.68 4.58 -19.46
N ALA A 132 -6.65 3.74 -19.15
CA ALA A 132 -6.54 2.29 -19.36
C ALA A 132 -6.37 1.93 -20.85
N GLY A 133 -7.06 2.65 -21.75
CA GLY A 133 -6.96 2.44 -23.21
C GLY A 133 -5.61 2.85 -23.81
N ARG A 134 -4.88 3.76 -23.15
CA ARG A 134 -3.53 4.21 -23.57
C ARG A 134 -2.41 3.39 -22.98
N ALA A 135 -2.71 2.50 -22.02
CA ALA A 135 -1.71 1.72 -21.32
C ALA A 135 -0.95 0.78 -22.26
N ARG A 136 0.38 0.80 -22.17
CA ARG A 136 1.28 -0.09 -22.92
C ARG A 136 1.78 -1.19 -21.99
N LYS A 137 1.70 -2.45 -22.42
CA LYS A 137 2.15 -3.60 -21.63
C LYS A 137 3.67 -3.55 -21.41
N VAL A 138 4.08 -3.85 -20.19
CA VAL A 138 5.49 -3.98 -19.81
C VAL A 138 5.92 -5.43 -20.01
N THR A 139 6.79 -5.67 -20.99
CA THR A 139 7.28 -7.01 -21.32
C THR A 139 8.80 -7.13 -21.19
N ALA A 140 9.53 -6.04 -21.36
CA ALA A 140 10.99 -6.01 -21.34
C ALA A 140 11.53 -5.61 -19.94
N SER A 141 12.69 -6.16 -19.58
CA SER A 141 13.41 -5.85 -18.32
C SER A 141 13.77 -4.36 -18.23
N ASP A 142 14.13 -3.73 -19.35
CA ASP A 142 14.45 -2.30 -19.39
C ASP A 142 13.27 -1.41 -18.99
N ALA A 143 12.06 -1.76 -19.43
CA ALA A 143 10.85 -1.01 -19.06
C ALA A 143 10.54 -1.16 -17.55
N ILE A 144 10.83 -2.32 -16.97
CA ILE A 144 10.74 -2.55 -15.51
C ILE A 144 11.74 -1.66 -14.78
N ALA A 145 12.99 -1.62 -15.26
CA ALA A 145 14.03 -0.78 -14.67
C ALA A 145 13.68 0.73 -14.76
N GLN A 146 13.08 1.18 -15.88
CA GLN A 146 12.61 2.56 -16.04
C GLN A 146 11.54 2.92 -15.00
N VAL A 147 10.51 2.09 -14.85
CA VAL A 147 9.45 2.31 -13.84
C VAL A 147 10.06 2.39 -12.44
N GLY A 148 10.90 1.43 -12.08
CA GLY A 148 11.59 1.42 -10.79
C GLY A 148 12.45 2.65 -10.55
N THR A 149 13.17 3.11 -11.59
CA THR A 149 13.99 4.33 -11.53
C THR A 149 13.15 5.58 -11.30
N ILE A 150 12.05 5.76 -12.04
CA ILE A 150 11.18 6.93 -11.89
C ILE A 150 10.53 6.96 -10.50
N SER A 151 9.96 5.86 -10.05
CA SER A 151 9.34 5.78 -8.73
C SER A 151 10.37 5.93 -7.59
N ALA A 152 11.63 5.51 -7.82
CA ALA A 152 12.75 5.77 -6.91
C ALA A 152 13.33 7.19 -7.00
N ASN A 153 12.61 8.17 -7.56
CA ASN A 153 13.08 9.55 -7.74
C ASN A 153 14.35 9.70 -8.61
N GLY A 154 14.50 8.88 -9.64
CA GLY A 154 15.62 8.91 -10.58
C GLY A 154 16.81 8.05 -10.17
N ASP A 155 16.69 7.22 -9.13
CA ASP A 155 17.75 6.31 -8.69
C ASP A 155 17.79 5.06 -9.62
N ALA A 156 18.68 5.10 -10.61
CA ALA A 156 18.83 4.03 -11.60
C ALA A 156 19.37 2.72 -10.99
N GLU A 157 20.07 2.77 -9.86
CA GLU A 157 20.55 1.58 -9.17
C GLU A 157 19.39 0.78 -8.59
N ILE A 158 18.45 1.46 -7.92
CA ILE A 158 17.23 0.85 -7.40
C ILE A 158 16.41 0.24 -8.54
N GLY A 159 16.18 0.97 -9.64
CA GLY A 159 15.44 0.47 -10.80
C GLY A 159 16.06 -0.81 -11.39
N ARG A 160 17.39 -0.84 -11.53
CA ARG A 160 18.12 -2.01 -12.02
C ARG A 160 18.01 -3.21 -11.07
N LEU A 161 18.15 -3.00 -9.75
CA LEU A 161 18.03 -4.06 -8.74
C LEU A 161 16.64 -4.68 -8.73
N ILE A 162 15.57 -3.85 -8.87
CA ILE A 162 14.20 -4.34 -8.97
C ILE A 162 14.01 -5.16 -10.26
N ALA A 163 14.51 -4.69 -11.41
CA ALA A 163 14.41 -5.43 -12.65
C ALA A 163 15.13 -6.79 -12.56
N GLN A 164 16.31 -6.83 -11.97
CA GLN A 164 17.04 -8.09 -11.70
C GLN A 164 16.29 -9.00 -10.73
N ALA A 165 15.65 -8.45 -9.71
CA ALA A 165 14.83 -9.23 -8.79
C ALA A 165 13.66 -9.87 -9.53
N VAL A 166 12.90 -9.10 -10.34
CA VAL A 166 11.81 -9.63 -11.17
C VAL A 166 12.28 -10.69 -12.16
N GLU A 167 13.47 -10.53 -12.75
CA GLU A 167 14.03 -11.51 -13.67
C GLU A 167 14.34 -12.83 -12.96
N LYS A 168 14.90 -12.77 -11.74
CA LYS A 168 15.27 -13.96 -10.96
C LYS A 168 14.07 -14.74 -10.43
N VAL A 169 13.06 -14.05 -9.87
CA VAL A 169 11.90 -14.72 -9.25
C VAL A 169 10.68 -14.79 -10.16
N GLY A 170 10.72 -14.16 -11.34
CA GLY A 170 9.59 -14.07 -12.28
C GLY A 170 8.59 -12.97 -11.92
N LYS A 171 7.63 -12.75 -12.83
CA LYS A 171 6.61 -11.67 -12.69
C LYS A 171 5.67 -11.89 -11.50
N GLU A 172 5.40 -13.14 -11.17
CA GLU A 172 4.57 -13.56 -10.03
C GLU A 172 5.41 -13.80 -8.76
N GLY A 173 6.73 -13.61 -8.86
CA GLY A 173 7.68 -13.87 -7.78
C GLY A 173 7.57 -12.83 -6.66
N VAL A 174 7.97 -13.25 -5.47
CA VAL A 174 7.92 -12.42 -4.28
C VAL A 174 9.22 -11.65 -4.12
N ILE A 175 9.12 -10.34 -3.94
CA ILE A 175 10.25 -9.46 -3.62
C ILE A 175 9.95 -8.76 -2.31
N THR A 176 10.87 -8.84 -1.36
CA THR A 176 10.80 -8.18 -0.05
C THR A 176 11.92 -7.17 0.11
N VAL A 177 11.69 -6.13 0.90
CA VAL A 177 12.68 -5.09 1.19
C VAL A 177 13.04 -5.13 2.66
N GLU A 178 14.32 -5.30 2.95
CA GLU A 178 14.88 -5.35 4.30
C GLU A 178 15.95 -4.28 4.52
N GLU A 179 16.24 -3.97 5.77
CA GLU A 179 17.36 -3.11 6.13
C GLU A 179 18.67 -3.94 6.13
N ALA A 180 19.68 -3.47 5.41
CA ALA A 180 21.01 -4.05 5.48
C ALA A 180 21.74 -3.61 6.75
N ARG A 181 22.73 -4.41 7.16
CA ARG A 181 23.69 -4.01 8.20
C ARG A 181 24.92 -3.31 7.62
N THR A 182 25.03 -3.30 6.30
CA THR A 182 26.11 -2.73 5.51
C THR A 182 25.68 -1.42 4.85
N ALA A 183 26.63 -0.64 4.35
CA ALA A 183 26.32 0.58 3.61
C ALA A 183 25.82 0.30 2.17
N GLU A 184 26.08 -0.89 1.65
CA GLU A 184 25.72 -1.27 0.29
C GLU A 184 24.34 -1.92 0.23
N THR A 185 23.63 -1.70 -0.88
CA THR A 185 22.36 -2.36 -1.17
C THR A 185 22.60 -3.64 -1.95
N GLU A 186 22.05 -4.76 -1.49
CA GLU A 186 22.28 -6.08 -2.05
C GLU A 186 20.98 -6.77 -2.44
N LEU A 187 21.03 -7.62 -3.47
CA LEU A 187 19.94 -8.48 -3.91
C LEU A 187 20.30 -9.94 -3.69
N ASP A 188 19.61 -10.59 -2.77
CA ASP A 188 19.68 -12.04 -2.55
C ASP A 188 18.40 -12.73 -3.01
N VAL A 189 18.52 -14.00 -3.42
CA VAL A 189 17.37 -14.88 -3.63
C VAL A 189 17.47 -16.04 -2.66
N VAL A 190 16.44 -16.21 -1.87
CA VAL A 190 16.38 -17.22 -0.80
C VAL A 190 15.15 -18.12 -0.99
N GLU A 191 15.18 -19.29 -0.38
CA GLU A 191 14.00 -20.16 -0.32
C GLU A 191 12.87 -19.47 0.45
N GLY A 192 11.65 -19.47 -0.12
CA GLY A 192 10.55 -18.78 0.50
C GLY A 192 9.24 -18.91 -0.27
N LEU A 193 8.16 -18.48 0.36
CA LEU A 193 6.80 -18.57 -0.19
C LEU A 193 5.95 -17.42 0.32
N GLN A 194 5.08 -16.89 -0.55
CA GLN A 194 4.00 -16.00 -0.15
C GLN A 194 2.63 -16.63 -0.45
N PHE A 195 1.69 -16.43 0.46
CA PHE A 195 0.29 -16.79 0.25
C PHE A 195 -0.67 -15.70 0.73
N ASP A 196 -1.83 -15.65 0.11
CA ASP A 196 -2.85 -14.61 0.24
C ASP A 196 -3.75 -14.86 1.47
N ARG A 197 -3.15 -14.74 2.65
CA ARG A 197 -3.83 -14.69 3.96
C ARG A 197 -3.03 -13.77 4.88
N GLY A 198 -3.67 -12.71 5.35
CA GLY A 198 -3.09 -11.81 6.34
C GLY A 198 -3.37 -12.22 7.77
N TYR A 199 -2.97 -11.37 8.72
CA TYR A 199 -3.17 -11.63 10.14
C TYR A 199 -4.67 -11.66 10.52
N LEU A 200 -5.03 -12.58 11.43
CA LEU A 200 -6.40 -12.72 11.90
C LEU A 200 -6.87 -11.59 12.84
N SER A 201 -5.95 -10.83 13.39
CA SER A 201 -6.26 -9.72 14.26
C SER A 201 -5.24 -8.59 14.13
N PRO A 202 -5.67 -7.32 14.03
CA PRO A 202 -4.77 -6.18 14.04
C PRO A 202 -3.89 -6.08 15.30
N TYR A 203 -4.32 -6.72 16.39
CA TYR A 203 -3.55 -6.77 17.63
C TYR A 203 -2.26 -7.58 17.53
N PHE A 204 -2.07 -8.38 16.46
CA PHE A 204 -0.81 -9.07 16.19
C PHE A 204 0.26 -8.16 15.60
N VAL A 205 -0.11 -7.00 15.06
CA VAL A 205 0.81 -6.04 14.45
C VAL A 205 1.99 -5.73 15.37
N THR A 206 3.20 -5.80 14.82
CA THR A 206 4.46 -5.47 15.50
C THR A 206 5.02 -4.13 15.01
N ASN A 207 4.75 -3.78 13.74
CA ASN A 207 5.12 -2.51 13.13
C ASN A 207 3.84 -1.68 12.87
N ALA A 208 3.54 -0.74 13.76
CA ALA A 208 2.34 0.08 13.68
C ALA A 208 2.34 1.06 12.50
N GLU A 209 3.51 1.48 12.00
CA GLU A 209 3.62 2.41 10.87
C GLU A 209 3.21 1.72 9.55
N LYS A 210 3.68 0.49 9.34
CA LYS A 210 3.39 -0.31 8.12
C LYS A 210 2.19 -1.25 8.30
N LEU A 211 1.59 -1.32 9.49
CA LEU A 211 0.52 -2.26 9.84
C LEU A 211 0.89 -3.71 9.52
N THR A 212 2.15 -4.09 9.77
CA THR A 212 2.68 -5.42 9.51
C THR A 212 3.07 -6.15 10.79
N VAL A 213 3.06 -7.47 10.72
CA VAL A 213 3.68 -8.35 11.70
C VAL A 213 5.02 -8.81 11.13
N GLU A 214 6.08 -8.63 11.89
CA GLU A 214 7.42 -9.13 11.56
C GLU A 214 7.89 -10.05 12.68
N LEU A 215 8.20 -11.30 12.33
CA LEU A 215 8.67 -12.32 13.24
C LEU A 215 10.05 -12.79 12.77
N ASP A 216 11.09 -12.57 13.56
CA ASP A 216 12.44 -13.02 13.30
C ASP A 216 12.69 -14.38 13.97
N ASP A 217 13.26 -15.34 13.23
CA ASP A 217 13.51 -16.70 13.68
C ASP A 217 12.29 -17.43 14.30
N PRO A 218 11.07 -17.32 13.69
CA PRO A 218 9.89 -17.91 14.30
C PRO A 218 9.86 -19.44 14.20
N TYR A 219 9.15 -20.06 15.15
CA TYR A 219 8.53 -21.36 14.95
C TYR A 219 7.23 -21.19 14.15
N ILE A 220 6.88 -22.21 13.35
CA ILE A 220 5.70 -22.21 12.49
C ILE A 220 4.91 -23.47 12.79
N LEU A 221 3.74 -23.31 13.43
CA LEU A 221 2.78 -24.37 13.62
C LEU A 221 1.84 -24.43 12.42
N ILE A 222 1.79 -25.57 11.74
CA ILE A 222 0.96 -25.82 10.57
C ILE A 222 -0.11 -26.83 10.96
N HIS A 223 -1.38 -26.40 11.05
CA HIS A 223 -2.49 -27.23 11.50
C HIS A 223 -3.60 -27.29 10.45
N GLU A 224 -4.06 -28.50 10.14
CA GLU A 224 -5.03 -28.71 9.06
C GLU A 224 -6.44 -28.21 9.42
N LYS A 225 -6.84 -28.37 10.68
CA LYS A 225 -8.18 -28.07 11.16
C LYS A 225 -8.29 -26.70 11.83
N LYS A 226 -9.53 -26.34 12.13
CA LYS A 226 -9.89 -25.14 12.88
C LYS A 226 -9.48 -25.24 14.35
N LEU A 227 -9.01 -24.13 14.91
CA LEU A 227 -8.63 -23.99 16.31
C LEU A 227 -9.61 -23.05 17.03
N SER A 228 -10.49 -23.59 17.86
CA SER A 228 -11.44 -22.82 18.67
C SER A 228 -11.17 -22.89 20.16
N SER A 229 -10.53 -23.97 20.64
CA SER A 229 -10.14 -24.18 22.03
C SER A 229 -8.65 -23.99 22.24
N LEU A 230 -8.28 -23.41 23.38
CA LEU A 230 -6.90 -23.19 23.77
C LEU A 230 -6.20 -24.45 24.26
N GLN A 231 -6.92 -25.37 24.91
CA GLN A 231 -6.33 -26.52 25.61
C GLN A 231 -5.35 -27.34 24.74
N PRO A 232 -5.67 -27.73 23.48
CA PRO A 232 -4.75 -28.49 22.66
C PRO A 232 -3.49 -27.72 22.27
N LEU A 233 -3.54 -26.36 22.28
CA LEU A 233 -2.42 -25.49 21.93
C LEU A 233 -1.45 -25.25 23.11
N LEU A 234 -1.88 -25.46 24.35
CA LEU A 234 -1.10 -25.09 25.53
C LEU A 234 0.33 -25.64 25.52
N PRO A 235 0.59 -26.92 25.22
CA PRO A 235 1.96 -27.46 25.24
C PRO A 235 2.87 -26.74 24.26
N VAL A 236 2.38 -26.40 23.04
CA VAL A 236 3.14 -25.69 22.01
C VAL A 236 3.39 -24.24 22.43
N LEU A 237 2.41 -23.57 23.01
CA LEU A 237 2.55 -22.19 23.48
C LEU A 237 3.55 -22.08 24.62
N GLU A 238 3.50 -22.99 25.61
CA GLU A 238 4.46 -23.05 26.72
C GLU A 238 5.88 -23.31 26.22
N ALA A 239 6.05 -24.24 25.30
CA ALA A 239 7.35 -24.53 24.71
C ALA A 239 7.90 -23.34 23.89
N ALA A 240 7.05 -22.61 23.15
CA ALA A 240 7.44 -21.42 22.42
C ALA A 240 7.86 -20.30 23.38
N VAL A 241 7.11 -20.06 24.46
CA VAL A 241 7.47 -19.08 25.50
C VAL A 241 8.82 -19.43 26.15
N GLN A 242 9.02 -20.68 26.53
CA GLN A 242 10.28 -21.14 27.13
C GLN A 242 11.48 -20.96 26.19
N SER A 243 11.28 -21.14 24.89
CA SER A 243 12.34 -20.94 23.89
C SER A 243 12.67 -19.47 23.66
N GLY A 244 11.79 -18.53 24.02
CA GLY A 244 11.91 -17.09 23.74
C GLY A 244 11.69 -16.69 22.29
N ARG A 245 11.43 -17.65 21.37
CA ARG A 245 11.23 -17.42 19.93
C ARG A 245 9.76 -17.09 19.63
N PRO A 246 9.53 -16.27 18.58
CA PRO A 246 8.18 -16.03 18.09
C PRO A 246 7.51 -17.30 17.54
N LEU A 247 6.18 -17.32 17.54
CA LEU A 247 5.37 -18.40 16.98
C LEU A 247 4.40 -17.85 15.92
N LEU A 248 4.46 -18.39 14.72
CA LEU A 248 3.40 -18.26 13.73
C LEU A 248 2.49 -19.48 13.79
N ILE A 249 1.17 -19.26 13.83
CA ILE A 249 0.18 -20.32 13.73
C ILE A 249 -0.56 -20.20 12.41
N ILE A 250 -0.49 -21.25 11.59
CA ILE A 250 -1.23 -21.39 10.33
C ILE A 250 -2.26 -22.49 10.53
N ALA A 251 -3.54 -22.17 10.51
CA ALA A 251 -4.61 -23.15 10.68
C ALA A 251 -5.77 -22.84 9.74
N GLU A 252 -6.68 -23.83 9.52
CA GLU A 252 -7.89 -23.60 8.70
C GLU A 252 -8.63 -22.32 9.13
N ASP A 253 -8.84 -22.16 10.43
CA ASP A 253 -9.33 -20.94 11.07
C ASP A 253 -8.89 -20.95 12.54
N ILE A 254 -8.80 -19.76 13.15
CA ILE A 254 -8.55 -19.61 14.59
C ILE A 254 -9.57 -18.61 15.12
N GLU A 255 -10.42 -19.06 16.02
CA GLU A 255 -11.53 -18.25 16.51
C GLU A 255 -11.82 -18.49 17.99
N GLY A 256 -12.82 -17.77 18.52
CA GLY A 256 -13.34 -17.95 19.85
C GLY A 256 -12.28 -17.74 20.95
N GLU A 257 -12.23 -18.69 21.90
CA GLU A 257 -11.32 -18.64 23.03
C GLU A 257 -9.84 -18.67 22.62
N ALA A 258 -9.49 -19.47 21.60
CA ALA A 258 -8.12 -19.61 21.13
C ALA A 258 -7.58 -18.26 20.62
N LEU A 259 -8.31 -17.59 19.73
CA LEU A 259 -7.89 -16.28 19.19
C LEU A 259 -7.82 -15.22 20.28
N ALA A 260 -8.85 -15.12 21.12
CA ALA A 260 -8.89 -14.13 22.20
C ALA A 260 -7.71 -14.27 23.16
N THR A 261 -7.37 -15.51 23.53
CA THR A 261 -6.25 -15.77 24.44
C THR A 261 -4.90 -15.47 23.81
N LEU A 262 -4.69 -15.80 22.52
CA LEU A 262 -3.46 -15.44 21.79
C LEU A 262 -3.27 -13.93 21.78
N VAL A 263 -4.33 -13.17 21.46
CA VAL A 263 -4.31 -11.70 21.47
C VAL A 263 -3.98 -11.14 22.84
N VAL A 264 -4.64 -11.61 23.90
CA VAL A 264 -4.41 -11.13 25.27
C VAL A 264 -2.98 -11.41 25.73
N ASN A 265 -2.44 -12.60 25.46
CA ASN A 265 -1.07 -12.95 25.86
C ASN A 265 -0.02 -12.16 25.06
N LYS A 266 -0.28 -11.88 23.78
CA LYS A 266 0.57 -10.99 22.97
C LYS A 266 0.58 -9.57 23.53
N LEU A 267 -0.59 -9.01 23.86
CA LEU A 267 -0.71 -7.66 24.40
C LEU A 267 -0.04 -7.51 25.79
N ARG A 268 -0.07 -8.57 26.59
CA ARG A 268 0.64 -8.62 27.89
C ARG A 268 2.16 -8.80 27.75
N GLY A 269 2.67 -8.99 26.54
CA GLY A 269 4.09 -9.21 26.29
C GLY A 269 4.61 -10.60 26.68
N GLY A 270 3.74 -11.50 27.11
CA GLY A 270 4.11 -12.86 27.53
C GLY A 270 4.39 -13.82 26.37
N LEU A 271 3.85 -13.54 25.18
CA LEU A 271 3.98 -14.40 24.01
C LEU A 271 4.17 -13.56 22.73
N LYS A 272 5.22 -13.85 21.99
CA LYS A 272 5.41 -13.28 20.64
C LYS A 272 4.71 -14.19 19.63
N VAL A 273 3.50 -13.86 19.23
CA VAL A 273 2.67 -14.74 18.39
C VAL A 273 1.94 -13.95 17.30
N ALA A 274 1.73 -14.60 16.17
CA ALA A 274 0.78 -14.21 15.15
C ALA A 274 0.01 -15.43 14.65
N ALA A 275 -1.19 -15.19 14.13
CA ALA A 275 -2.06 -16.23 13.61
C ALA A 275 -2.66 -15.82 12.27
N VAL A 276 -2.66 -16.75 11.31
CA VAL A 276 -3.19 -16.59 9.96
C VAL A 276 -4.03 -17.79 9.56
N LYS A 277 -4.96 -17.57 8.60
CA LYS A 277 -5.68 -18.68 7.98
C LYS A 277 -4.82 -19.41 6.98
N ALA A 278 -4.99 -20.72 6.90
CA ALA A 278 -4.41 -21.54 5.85
C ALA A 278 -4.96 -21.13 4.47
N PRO A 279 -4.10 -21.04 3.44
CA PRO A 279 -4.54 -20.74 2.08
C PRO A 279 -5.24 -21.94 1.43
N GLY A 280 -6.16 -21.65 0.50
CA GLY A 280 -6.91 -22.67 -0.23
C GLY A 280 -8.05 -23.32 0.55
N PHE A 281 -8.70 -24.32 -0.07
CA PHE A 281 -9.83 -25.07 0.46
C PHE A 281 -9.69 -26.55 0.13
N GLY A 282 -10.24 -27.43 0.99
CA GLY A 282 -10.24 -28.89 0.77
C GLY A 282 -8.84 -29.46 0.53
N ASP A 283 -8.71 -30.34 -0.47
CA ASP A 283 -7.44 -31.00 -0.79
C ASP A 283 -6.33 -30.03 -1.24
N ARG A 284 -6.70 -28.91 -1.85
CA ARG A 284 -5.73 -27.86 -2.19
C ARG A 284 -5.11 -27.25 -0.95
N ARG A 285 -5.88 -27.01 0.11
CA ARG A 285 -5.36 -26.52 1.39
C ARG A 285 -4.34 -27.49 1.95
N LYS A 286 -4.67 -28.80 1.97
CA LYS A 286 -3.74 -29.85 2.43
C LYS A 286 -2.43 -29.81 1.64
N ALA A 287 -2.51 -29.72 0.32
CA ALA A 287 -1.35 -29.67 -0.55
C ALA A 287 -0.47 -28.42 -0.33
N ILE A 288 -1.08 -27.25 -0.11
CA ILE A 288 -0.32 -26.00 0.18
C ILE A 288 0.29 -26.04 1.58
N LEU A 289 -0.43 -26.59 2.58
CA LEU A 289 0.12 -26.76 3.94
C LEU A 289 1.34 -27.71 3.93
N GLU A 290 1.31 -28.74 3.10
CA GLU A 290 2.43 -29.66 2.89
C GLU A 290 3.62 -28.96 2.21
N ASP A 291 3.38 -28.07 1.23
CA ASP A 291 4.43 -27.25 0.61
C ASP A 291 5.08 -26.32 1.64
N ILE A 292 4.27 -25.69 2.51
CA ILE A 292 4.80 -24.86 3.60
C ILE A 292 5.59 -25.71 4.59
N ALA A 293 5.14 -26.93 4.92
CA ALA A 293 5.83 -27.82 5.82
C ALA A 293 7.21 -28.21 5.27
N ILE A 294 7.28 -28.60 4.00
CA ILE A 294 8.55 -28.93 3.32
C ILE A 294 9.49 -27.71 3.29
N LEU A 295 8.96 -26.54 2.91
CA LEU A 295 9.74 -25.30 2.84
C LEU A 295 10.35 -24.90 4.19
N THR A 296 9.67 -25.20 5.28
CA THR A 296 10.05 -24.75 6.63
C THR A 296 10.67 -25.85 7.49
N GLN A 297 10.84 -27.06 6.92
CA GLN A 297 11.28 -28.26 7.65
C GLN A 297 10.36 -28.62 8.82
N GLY A 298 9.05 -28.35 8.66
CA GLY A 298 8.03 -28.66 9.66
C GLY A 298 7.17 -29.84 9.25
N GLN A 299 6.14 -30.10 10.04
CA GLN A 299 5.13 -31.11 9.75
C GLN A 299 3.74 -30.50 9.77
N THR A 300 2.87 -30.92 8.85
CA THR A 300 1.44 -30.60 8.92
C THR A 300 0.81 -31.44 10.03
N ILE A 301 0.28 -30.77 11.03
CA ILE A 301 -0.43 -31.42 12.14
C ILE A 301 -1.84 -31.76 11.71
N SER A 302 -2.07 -33.06 11.51
CA SER A 302 -3.36 -33.61 11.05
C SER A 302 -3.71 -34.85 11.86
N GLU A 303 -4.95 -34.90 12.36
CA GLU A 303 -5.48 -36.08 13.03
C GLU A 303 -5.63 -37.27 12.07
N GLU A 304 -5.84 -37.01 10.77
CA GLU A 304 -5.90 -38.06 9.75
C GLU A 304 -4.54 -38.79 9.60
N LEU A 305 -3.44 -38.07 9.87
CA LEU A 305 -2.09 -38.64 9.92
C LEU A 305 -1.74 -39.21 11.31
N GLY A 306 -2.68 -39.23 12.24
CA GLY A 306 -2.50 -39.72 13.61
C GLY A 306 -1.76 -38.75 14.53
N ILE A 307 -1.51 -37.50 14.11
CA ILE A 307 -0.78 -36.52 14.89
C ILE A 307 -1.79 -35.62 15.63
N LYS A 308 -1.83 -35.77 16.96
CA LYS A 308 -2.66 -34.91 17.82
C LYS A 308 -1.88 -33.66 18.24
N LEU A 309 -2.52 -32.49 18.21
CA LEU A 309 -1.92 -31.21 18.56
C LEU A 309 -1.33 -31.18 19.97
N GLU A 310 -1.95 -31.87 20.93
CA GLU A 310 -1.51 -31.98 22.30
C GLU A 310 -0.13 -32.65 22.48
N ASN A 311 0.29 -33.47 21.50
CA ASN A 311 1.53 -34.21 21.51
C ASN A 311 2.64 -33.56 20.63
N VAL A 312 2.38 -32.38 20.09
CA VAL A 312 3.30 -31.68 19.21
C VAL A 312 4.45 -31.09 20.02
N THR A 313 5.67 -31.36 19.61
CA THR A 313 6.89 -30.78 20.18
C THR A 313 7.47 -29.73 19.24
N LEU A 314 8.39 -28.90 19.71
CA LEU A 314 9.10 -27.90 18.88
C LEU A 314 9.81 -28.50 17.65
N ALA A 315 10.17 -29.78 17.70
CA ALA A 315 10.83 -30.47 16.59
C ALA A 315 9.89 -30.69 15.38
N ALA A 316 8.58 -30.72 15.61
CA ALA A 316 7.58 -30.84 14.54
C ALA A 316 7.20 -29.50 13.91
N LEU A 317 7.58 -28.38 14.53
CA LEU A 317 7.28 -27.05 14.04
C LEU A 317 8.26 -26.65 12.92
N GLY A 318 7.71 -26.01 11.90
CA GLY A 318 8.52 -25.38 10.87
C GLY A 318 9.34 -24.21 11.42
N ARG A 319 10.37 -23.81 10.67
CA ARG A 319 11.25 -22.68 10.99
C ARG A 319 11.53 -21.87 9.73
N ALA A 320 11.75 -20.58 9.91
CA ALA A 320 12.20 -19.68 8.88
C ALA A 320 13.08 -18.60 9.51
N LYS A 321 13.87 -17.91 8.73
CA LYS A 321 14.65 -16.76 9.21
C LYS A 321 13.75 -15.58 9.52
N ARG A 322 12.73 -15.35 8.69
CA ARG A 322 11.76 -14.28 8.90
C ARG A 322 10.38 -14.65 8.36
N VAL A 323 9.35 -14.18 9.04
CA VAL A 323 7.98 -14.15 8.51
C VAL A 323 7.47 -12.72 8.57
N ARG A 324 6.91 -12.24 7.45
CA ARG A 324 6.22 -10.96 7.34
C ARG A 324 4.76 -11.19 7.00
N ILE A 325 3.86 -10.55 7.75
CA ILE A 325 2.42 -10.66 7.51
C ILE A 325 1.85 -9.26 7.40
N ASP A 326 1.16 -8.97 6.34
CA ASP A 326 0.35 -7.77 6.18
C ASP A 326 -1.15 -8.10 6.34
N LYS A 327 -2.03 -7.19 5.97
CA LYS A 327 -3.47 -7.37 6.07
C LYS A 327 -4.00 -8.48 5.15
N GLU A 328 -3.31 -8.77 4.05
CA GLU A 328 -3.78 -9.65 2.98
C GLU A 328 -2.87 -10.86 2.77
N ASN A 329 -1.57 -10.73 3.06
CA ASN A 329 -0.56 -11.71 2.69
C ASN A 329 0.30 -12.14 3.87
N THR A 330 0.81 -13.38 3.77
CA THR A 330 1.87 -13.92 4.63
C THR A 330 3.03 -14.35 3.76
N THR A 331 4.22 -13.81 4.05
CA THR A 331 5.48 -14.13 3.36
C THR A 331 6.43 -14.82 4.31
N ILE A 332 6.86 -16.03 3.96
CA ILE A 332 7.90 -16.81 4.65
C ILE A 332 9.18 -16.59 3.88
N VAL A 333 10.23 -16.12 4.54
CA VAL A 333 11.52 -15.79 3.94
C VAL A 333 12.59 -16.69 4.56
N ASP A 334 13.41 -17.32 3.72
CA ASP A 334 14.52 -18.19 4.12
C ASP A 334 14.03 -19.31 5.05
N GLY A 335 13.15 -20.16 4.50
CA GLY A 335 12.64 -21.36 5.19
C GLY A 335 13.77 -22.36 5.46
N ALA A 336 13.68 -23.08 6.57
CA ALA A 336 14.71 -24.04 6.99
C ALA A 336 14.66 -25.40 6.25
N GLY A 337 13.80 -25.52 5.20
CA GLY A 337 13.65 -26.75 4.42
C GLY A 337 14.89 -27.09 3.62
N GLU A 338 15.14 -28.38 3.46
CA GLU A 338 16.27 -28.88 2.65
C GLU A 338 15.99 -28.64 1.16
N ALA A 339 16.93 -28.02 0.46
CA ALA A 339 16.80 -27.71 -0.97
C ALA A 339 16.48 -28.94 -1.84
N SER A 340 16.98 -30.13 -1.46
CA SER A 340 16.70 -31.41 -2.12
C SER A 340 15.22 -31.83 -1.98
N GLU A 341 14.60 -31.59 -0.83
CA GLU A 341 13.19 -31.90 -0.58
C GLU A 341 12.29 -30.92 -1.32
N ILE A 342 12.64 -29.63 -1.33
CA ILE A 342 11.94 -28.60 -2.10
C ILE A 342 12.02 -28.93 -3.60
N ALA A 343 13.20 -29.29 -4.13
CA ALA A 343 13.37 -29.67 -5.53
C ALA A 343 12.54 -30.91 -5.88
N SER A 344 12.48 -31.91 -4.99
CA SER A 344 11.65 -33.10 -5.17
C SER A 344 10.17 -32.74 -5.21
N ARG A 345 9.72 -31.82 -4.36
CA ARG A 345 8.34 -31.32 -4.35
C ARG A 345 8.00 -30.56 -5.62
N VAL A 346 8.89 -29.72 -6.11
CA VAL A 346 8.77 -29.02 -7.39
C VAL A 346 8.62 -30.01 -8.54
N ALA A 347 9.40 -31.09 -8.56
CA ALA A 347 9.30 -32.13 -9.57
C ALA A 347 7.94 -32.87 -9.51
N GLN A 348 7.42 -33.16 -8.32
CA GLN A 348 6.08 -33.75 -8.15
C GLN A 348 4.98 -32.84 -8.70
N ILE A 349 5.03 -31.53 -8.41
CA ILE A 349 4.03 -30.59 -8.93
C ILE A 349 4.10 -30.51 -10.47
N LYS A 350 5.30 -30.52 -11.06
CA LYS A 350 5.48 -30.54 -12.51
C LYS A 350 4.84 -31.79 -13.15
N ALA A 351 5.04 -32.96 -12.55
CA ALA A 351 4.41 -34.19 -13.01
C ALA A 351 2.88 -34.09 -12.95
N GLN A 352 2.31 -33.55 -11.86
CA GLN A 352 0.88 -33.33 -11.73
C GLN A 352 0.32 -32.38 -12.80
N ILE A 353 1.09 -31.35 -13.21
CA ILE A 353 0.70 -30.43 -14.29
C ILE A 353 0.60 -31.17 -15.65
N GLU A 354 1.50 -32.13 -15.90
CA GLU A 354 1.50 -32.93 -17.13
C GLU A 354 0.34 -33.98 -17.14
N GLU A 355 0.02 -34.55 -15.99
CA GLU A 355 -1.01 -35.57 -15.84
C GLU A 355 -2.43 -35.01 -15.82
N THR A 356 -2.63 -33.77 -15.36
CA THR A 356 -3.99 -33.21 -15.24
C THR A 356 -4.63 -32.91 -16.59
N THR A 357 -5.89 -33.32 -16.73
CA THR A 357 -6.74 -33.02 -17.90
C THR A 357 -7.59 -31.77 -17.72
N SER A 358 -7.67 -31.23 -16.51
CA SER A 358 -8.43 -30.02 -16.17
C SER A 358 -7.59 -28.78 -16.38
N ASP A 359 -8.01 -27.86 -17.24
CA ASP A 359 -7.30 -26.59 -17.46
C ASP A 359 -7.29 -25.74 -16.20
N TYR A 360 -8.36 -25.77 -15.41
CA TYR A 360 -8.43 -25.07 -14.13
C TYR A 360 -7.44 -25.63 -13.09
N ASP A 361 -7.33 -26.96 -12.98
CA ASP A 361 -6.38 -27.58 -12.05
C ASP A 361 -4.93 -27.35 -12.53
N ARG A 362 -4.70 -27.38 -13.84
CA ARG A 362 -3.41 -27.05 -14.44
C ARG A 362 -2.98 -25.63 -14.07
N GLU A 363 -3.86 -24.65 -14.22
CA GLU A 363 -3.60 -23.26 -13.83
C GLU A 363 -3.22 -23.16 -12.34
N LYS A 364 -3.99 -23.79 -11.46
CA LYS A 364 -3.73 -23.75 -10.01
C LYS A 364 -2.46 -24.49 -9.59
N LEU A 365 -2.09 -25.55 -10.28
CA LEU A 365 -0.81 -26.23 -10.08
C LEU A 365 0.36 -25.37 -10.57
N GLN A 366 0.19 -24.64 -11.69
CA GLN A 366 1.19 -23.70 -12.19
C GLN A 366 1.41 -22.53 -11.24
N GLU A 367 0.35 -21.92 -10.69
CA GLU A 367 0.45 -20.89 -9.64
C GLU A 367 1.23 -21.41 -8.42
N ARG A 368 0.92 -22.62 -7.96
CA ARG A 368 1.56 -23.25 -6.82
C ARG A 368 3.05 -23.55 -7.10
N LEU A 369 3.35 -24.04 -8.31
CA LEU A 369 4.71 -24.26 -8.77
C LEU A 369 5.52 -22.95 -8.79
N ALA A 370 4.96 -21.90 -9.35
CA ALA A 370 5.62 -20.59 -9.42
C ALA A 370 5.96 -20.03 -8.04
N LYS A 371 5.03 -20.16 -7.08
CA LYS A 371 5.23 -19.73 -5.69
C LYS A 371 6.33 -20.52 -4.96
N LEU A 372 6.43 -21.82 -5.19
CA LEU A 372 7.42 -22.67 -4.52
C LEU A 372 8.80 -22.62 -5.18
N ALA A 373 8.84 -22.65 -6.52
CA ALA A 373 10.09 -22.72 -7.29
C ALA A 373 10.77 -21.36 -7.46
N GLY A 374 10.02 -20.25 -7.37
CA GLY A 374 10.53 -18.90 -7.57
C GLY A 374 11.36 -18.36 -6.39
N GLY A 375 11.15 -18.90 -5.20
CA GLY A 375 11.77 -18.36 -3.98
C GLY A 375 11.29 -16.93 -3.66
N VAL A 376 12.05 -16.24 -2.81
CA VAL A 376 11.84 -14.84 -2.45
C VAL A 376 13.11 -14.04 -2.74
N ALA A 377 12.99 -12.99 -3.56
CA ALA A 377 14.05 -12.02 -3.73
C ALA A 377 14.05 -11.05 -2.54
N VAL A 378 15.17 -10.88 -1.87
CA VAL A 378 15.36 -10.00 -0.73
C VAL A 378 16.26 -8.85 -1.13
N LEU A 379 15.70 -7.65 -1.24
CA LEU A 379 16.44 -6.41 -1.42
C LEU A 379 16.85 -5.87 -0.05
N ARG A 380 18.14 -5.98 0.30
CA ARG A 380 18.70 -5.42 1.54
C ARG A 380 19.22 -4.03 1.26
N VAL A 381 18.56 -3.04 1.82
CA VAL A 381 18.84 -1.62 1.58
C VAL A 381 19.87 -1.14 2.58
N GLY A 382 21.05 -0.71 2.07
CA GLY A 382 22.14 -0.13 2.85
C GLY A 382 22.09 1.40 2.93
N GLY A 383 22.88 1.94 3.86
CA GLY A 383 23.08 3.38 4.02
C GLY A 383 24.06 3.69 5.15
N ALA A 384 24.55 4.93 5.20
CA ALA A 384 25.52 5.36 6.20
C ALA A 384 24.89 5.65 7.57
N THR A 385 23.60 5.97 7.61
CA THR A 385 22.85 6.28 8.83
C THR A 385 21.49 5.61 8.84
N GLU A 386 20.92 5.35 10.01
CA GLU A 386 19.60 4.75 10.16
C GLU A 386 18.49 5.58 9.46
N VAL A 387 18.61 6.91 9.50
CA VAL A 387 17.67 7.82 8.83
C VAL A 387 17.73 7.65 7.31
N GLU A 388 18.94 7.54 6.75
CA GLU A 388 19.15 7.31 5.32
C GLU A 388 18.63 5.93 4.88
N VAL A 389 18.91 4.88 5.66
CA VAL A 389 18.43 3.51 5.37
C VAL A 389 16.90 3.47 5.32
N LYS A 390 16.23 4.11 6.28
CA LYS A 390 14.76 4.17 6.33
C LYS A 390 14.18 4.91 5.13
N GLU A 391 14.74 6.09 4.78
CA GLU A 391 14.30 6.86 3.61
C GLU A 391 14.51 6.06 2.32
N ARG A 392 15.67 5.44 2.16
CA ARG A 392 16.00 4.64 0.98
C ARG A 392 15.13 3.39 0.87
N LYS A 393 14.81 2.74 1.99
CA LYS A 393 13.89 1.62 2.06
C LYS A 393 12.47 2.00 1.64
N ASP A 394 11.95 3.12 2.11
CA ASP A 394 10.63 3.62 1.70
C ASP A 394 10.60 3.85 0.17
N ARG A 395 11.64 4.45 -0.42
CA ARG A 395 11.76 4.61 -1.87
C ARG A 395 11.82 3.29 -2.65
N VAL A 396 12.52 2.30 -2.12
CA VAL A 396 12.58 0.96 -2.73
C VAL A 396 11.22 0.26 -2.65
N ASP A 397 10.51 0.38 -1.53
CA ASP A 397 9.16 -0.16 -1.37
C ASP A 397 8.18 0.48 -2.39
N ASP A 398 8.22 1.82 -2.57
CA ASP A 398 7.41 2.53 -3.55
C ASP A 398 7.73 2.09 -4.98
N ALA A 399 9.02 2.03 -5.32
CA ALA A 399 9.48 1.60 -6.65
C ALA A 399 9.09 0.15 -6.97
N LEU A 400 9.11 -0.74 -5.98
CA LEU A 400 8.66 -2.12 -6.12
C LEU A 400 7.14 -2.19 -6.37
N ASN A 401 6.35 -1.43 -5.62
CA ASN A 401 4.90 -1.38 -5.78
C ASN A 401 4.51 -0.79 -7.14
N ALA A 402 5.15 0.30 -7.56
CA ALA A 402 4.96 0.89 -8.89
C ALA A 402 5.32 -0.11 -10.00
N THR A 403 6.40 -0.87 -9.85
CA THR A 403 6.81 -1.91 -10.80
C THR A 403 5.76 -3.01 -10.91
N ARG A 404 5.23 -3.51 -9.78
CA ARG A 404 4.13 -4.49 -9.78
C ARG A 404 2.89 -3.94 -10.49
N ALA A 405 2.49 -2.71 -10.15
CA ALA A 405 1.36 -2.05 -10.80
C ALA A 405 1.55 -1.90 -12.32
N ALA A 406 2.78 -1.62 -12.79
CA ALA A 406 3.11 -1.54 -14.20
C ALA A 406 3.08 -2.91 -14.91
N ILE A 407 3.51 -3.97 -14.25
CA ILE A 407 3.41 -5.34 -14.78
C ILE A 407 1.94 -5.76 -14.94
N GLU A 408 1.07 -5.39 -13.99
CA GLU A 408 -0.35 -5.73 -13.99
C GLU A 408 -1.14 -4.99 -15.08
N GLU A 409 -1.03 -3.67 -15.17
CA GLU A 409 -1.90 -2.84 -16.04
C GLU A 409 -1.15 -2.06 -17.12
N GLY A 410 0.17 -2.17 -17.19
CA GLY A 410 0.98 -1.45 -18.15
C GLY A 410 1.37 -0.04 -17.68
N ILE A 411 2.01 0.70 -18.60
CA ILE A 411 2.54 2.04 -18.38
C ILE A 411 1.90 3.07 -19.30
N VAL A 412 1.86 4.31 -18.85
CA VAL A 412 1.43 5.50 -19.58
C VAL A 412 2.50 6.58 -19.48
N PRO A 413 2.46 7.64 -20.31
CA PRO A 413 3.36 8.80 -20.16
C PRO A 413 3.23 9.40 -18.78
N GLY A 414 4.36 9.59 -18.08
CA GLY A 414 4.43 10.04 -16.71
C GLY A 414 4.28 11.55 -16.53
N GLY A 415 4.67 12.03 -15.35
CA GLY A 415 4.70 13.47 -15.06
C GLY A 415 3.35 14.17 -15.10
N GLY A 416 2.25 13.45 -14.89
CA GLY A 416 0.89 13.96 -14.98
C GLY A 416 0.36 14.11 -16.42
N THR A 417 1.14 13.73 -17.42
CA THR A 417 0.77 13.86 -18.84
C THR A 417 -0.41 12.97 -19.22
N ALA A 418 -0.46 11.73 -18.73
CA ALA A 418 -1.58 10.82 -18.98
C ALA A 418 -2.93 11.41 -18.54
N LEU A 419 -2.98 12.05 -17.37
CA LEU A 419 -4.17 12.74 -16.88
C LEU A 419 -4.53 13.95 -17.72
N LEU A 420 -3.53 14.73 -18.15
CA LEU A 420 -3.76 15.85 -19.05
C LEU A 420 -4.33 15.40 -20.41
N ARG A 421 -3.86 14.29 -20.96
CA ARG A 421 -4.38 13.70 -22.21
C ARG A 421 -5.81 13.18 -22.07
N ALA A 422 -6.16 12.60 -20.92
CA ALA A 422 -7.51 12.12 -20.63
C ALA A 422 -8.58 13.23 -20.65
N ARG A 423 -8.19 14.50 -20.55
CA ARG A 423 -9.11 15.64 -20.71
C ARG A 423 -9.88 15.61 -22.03
N GLY A 424 -9.29 15.10 -23.10
CA GLY A 424 -9.97 14.96 -24.39
C GLY A 424 -11.23 14.10 -24.31
N ALA A 425 -11.13 12.95 -23.63
CA ALA A 425 -12.28 12.05 -23.44
C ALA A 425 -13.34 12.68 -22.51
N VAL A 426 -12.91 13.41 -21.48
CA VAL A 426 -13.83 14.09 -20.54
C VAL A 426 -14.52 15.28 -21.21
N ALA A 427 -13.81 16.07 -22.05
CA ALA A 427 -14.37 17.22 -22.76
C ALA A 427 -15.45 16.83 -23.78
N ALA A 428 -15.42 15.60 -24.29
CA ALA A 428 -16.44 15.07 -25.20
C ALA A 428 -17.77 14.70 -24.51
N LEU A 429 -17.80 14.67 -23.17
CA LEU A 429 -19.00 14.33 -22.42
C LEU A 429 -20.02 15.47 -22.46
N GLN A 430 -21.30 15.10 -22.55
CA GLN A 430 -22.41 16.02 -22.43
C GLN A 430 -23.09 15.82 -21.05
N GLY A 431 -23.23 16.90 -20.29
CA GLY A 431 -24.01 16.88 -19.07
C GLY A 431 -25.53 16.89 -19.37
N GLY A 432 -26.29 16.05 -18.66
CA GLY A 432 -27.76 16.02 -18.81
C GLY A 432 -28.45 17.31 -18.34
N ASN A 433 -27.79 18.09 -17.49
CA ASN A 433 -28.22 19.41 -17.01
C ASN A 433 -26.99 20.30 -16.73
N PRO A 434 -27.19 21.62 -16.47
CA PRO A 434 -26.07 22.55 -16.20
C PRO A 434 -25.20 22.17 -15.00
N ASP A 435 -25.78 21.58 -13.95
CA ASP A 435 -25.07 21.22 -12.73
C ASP A 435 -24.18 19.99 -12.95
N VAL A 436 -24.68 18.99 -13.67
CA VAL A 436 -23.87 17.84 -14.12
C VAL A 436 -22.73 18.29 -15.03
N ALA A 437 -23.01 19.23 -15.96
CA ALA A 437 -21.98 19.80 -16.84
C ALA A 437 -20.91 20.57 -16.05
N ALA A 438 -21.30 21.26 -14.96
CA ALA A 438 -20.35 21.90 -14.06
C ALA A 438 -19.49 20.87 -13.32
N GLY A 439 -20.06 19.74 -12.88
CA GLY A 439 -19.30 18.63 -12.31
C GLY A 439 -18.24 18.05 -13.25
N ILE A 440 -18.57 17.89 -14.53
CA ILE A 440 -17.61 17.47 -15.56
C ILE A 440 -16.46 18.48 -15.70
N LYS A 441 -16.78 19.80 -15.69
CA LYS A 441 -15.77 20.87 -15.78
C LYS A 441 -14.84 20.91 -14.56
N ILE A 442 -15.32 20.54 -13.36
CA ILE A 442 -14.50 20.42 -12.16
C ILE A 442 -13.37 19.40 -12.41
N VAL A 443 -13.71 18.21 -12.92
CA VAL A 443 -12.71 17.17 -13.21
C VAL A 443 -11.77 17.60 -14.35
N LEU A 444 -12.29 18.21 -15.44
CA LEU A 444 -11.45 18.75 -16.50
C LEU A 444 -10.34 19.66 -15.98
N LYS A 445 -10.66 20.49 -14.99
CA LYS A 445 -9.66 21.38 -14.37
C LYS A 445 -8.74 20.63 -13.41
N ALA A 446 -9.28 19.69 -12.64
CA ALA A 446 -8.50 18.90 -11.68
C ALA A 446 -7.45 18.02 -12.37
N LEU A 447 -7.71 17.51 -13.59
CA LEU A 447 -6.77 16.70 -14.35
C LEU A 447 -5.48 17.45 -14.74
N GLU A 448 -5.46 18.78 -14.68
CA GLU A 448 -4.25 19.58 -14.86
C GLU A 448 -3.41 19.71 -13.57
N ALA A 449 -4.01 19.46 -12.40
CA ALA A 449 -3.37 19.78 -11.12
C ALA A 449 -2.04 19.03 -10.89
N PRO A 450 -1.88 17.74 -11.21
CA PRO A 450 -0.62 17.04 -11.00
C PRO A 450 0.54 17.61 -11.81
N ILE A 451 0.36 17.81 -13.13
CA ILE A 451 1.42 18.36 -13.98
C ILE A 451 1.75 19.81 -13.59
N ARG A 452 0.75 20.61 -13.19
CA ARG A 452 0.97 21.98 -12.66
C ARG A 452 1.79 21.96 -11.38
N GLN A 453 1.51 21.02 -10.48
CA GLN A 453 2.26 20.90 -9.22
C GLN A 453 3.69 20.44 -9.46
N ILE A 454 3.92 19.49 -10.38
CA ILE A 454 5.26 19.04 -10.76
C ILE A 454 6.07 20.20 -11.36
N ALA A 455 5.46 20.99 -12.26
CA ALA A 455 6.09 22.18 -12.83
C ALA A 455 6.41 23.23 -11.75
N ALA A 456 5.47 23.52 -10.84
CA ALA A 456 5.66 24.46 -9.75
C ALA A 456 6.80 24.03 -8.80
N ASN A 457 6.91 22.74 -8.47
CA ASN A 457 8.01 22.21 -7.67
C ASN A 457 9.35 22.29 -8.39
N ALA A 458 9.34 22.31 -9.74
CA ALA A 458 10.52 22.54 -10.56
C ALA A 458 10.85 24.03 -10.75
N GLY A 459 10.01 24.95 -10.25
CA GLY A 459 10.21 26.39 -10.41
C GLY A 459 9.71 26.92 -11.76
N VAL A 460 8.92 26.16 -12.50
CA VAL A 460 8.37 26.50 -13.83
C VAL A 460 6.87 26.81 -13.72
N GLU A 461 6.40 27.80 -14.50
CA GLU A 461 4.98 28.15 -14.53
C GLU A 461 4.13 27.04 -15.16
N GLY A 462 3.27 26.42 -14.32
CA GLY A 462 2.48 25.25 -14.71
C GLY A 462 1.46 25.50 -15.84
N SER A 463 0.96 26.73 -15.99
CA SER A 463 0.04 27.08 -17.08
C SER A 463 0.71 27.02 -18.45
N ILE A 464 1.98 27.42 -18.53
CA ILE A 464 2.80 27.34 -19.76
C ILE A 464 3.03 25.88 -20.13
N VAL A 465 3.38 25.05 -19.12
CA VAL A 465 3.61 23.62 -19.34
C VAL A 465 2.34 22.93 -19.86
N VAL A 466 1.18 23.17 -19.22
CA VAL A 466 -0.10 22.61 -19.64
C VAL A 466 -0.47 23.03 -21.08
N ALA A 467 -0.30 24.30 -21.41
CA ALA A 467 -0.60 24.80 -22.75
C ALA A 467 0.30 24.11 -23.79
N LYS A 468 1.62 24.11 -23.58
CA LYS A 468 2.60 23.58 -24.52
C LYS A 468 2.48 22.06 -24.73
N VAL A 469 2.22 21.31 -23.66
CA VAL A 469 1.94 19.88 -23.77
C VAL A 469 0.60 19.65 -24.47
N GLY A 470 -0.43 20.45 -24.15
CA GLY A 470 -1.76 20.34 -24.75
C GLY A 470 -1.83 20.64 -26.25
N GLU A 471 -0.94 21.49 -26.77
CA GLU A 471 -0.84 21.81 -28.22
C GLU A 471 -0.29 20.66 -29.08
N SER A 472 0.48 19.75 -28.47
CA SER A 472 1.06 18.62 -29.18
C SER A 472 0.03 17.54 -29.48
N VAL A 473 0.03 17.03 -30.71
CA VAL A 473 -0.79 15.90 -31.17
C VAL A 473 -0.25 14.54 -30.71
N SER A 474 1.04 14.49 -30.30
CA SER A 474 1.64 13.25 -29.78
C SER A 474 1.16 12.98 -28.38
N ASP A 475 0.65 11.77 -28.15
CA ASP A 475 0.17 11.34 -26.84
C ASP A 475 1.30 11.17 -25.81
N THR A 476 2.53 10.95 -26.28
CA THR A 476 3.72 10.70 -25.45
C THR A 476 4.54 11.94 -25.18
N TYR A 477 4.29 13.04 -25.92
CA TYR A 477 4.98 14.30 -25.72
C TYR A 477 4.58 14.96 -24.40
N GLY A 478 5.56 15.29 -23.57
CA GLY A 478 5.34 15.89 -22.26
C GLY A 478 6.51 16.69 -21.74
N PHE A 479 6.46 17.09 -20.49
CA PHE A 479 7.46 17.91 -19.83
C PHE A 479 8.32 17.07 -18.89
N ASP A 480 9.62 17.01 -19.18
CA ASP A 480 10.64 16.50 -18.26
C ASP A 480 10.98 17.61 -17.25
N ALA A 481 10.46 17.48 -16.04
CA ALA A 481 10.67 18.48 -14.99
C ALA A 481 12.09 18.42 -14.39
N GLN A 482 12.83 17.32 -14.57
CA GLN A 482 14.22 17.21 -14.12
C GLN A 482 15.14 18.03 -15.02
N ALA A 483 15.02 17.86 -16.34
CA ALA A 483 15.83 18.56 -17.34
C ALA A 483 15.21 19.90 -17.80
N GLU A 484 13.96 20.21 -17.41
CA GLU A 484 13.17 21.38 -17.85
C GLU A 484 12.99 21.45 -19.36
N THR A 485 12.87 20.28 -20.01
CA THR A 485 12.73 20.15 -21.46
C THR A 485 11.43 19.43 -21.84
N TYR A 486 11.07 19.52 -23.12
CA TYR A 486 9.89 18.84 -23.67
C TYR A 486 10.35 17.72 -24.58
N VAL A 487 9.94 16.50 -24.28
CA VAL A 487 10.43 15.28 -24.94
C VAL A 487 9.31 14.26 -25.14
N ASP A 488 9.58 13.18 -25.88
CA ASP A 488 8.79 11.96 -25.80
C ASP A 488 9.08 11.27 -24.47
N LEU A 489 8.08 11.24 -23.57
CA LEU A 489 8.26 10.73 -22.21
C LEU A 489 8.48 9.23 -22.16
N ILE A 490 7.88 8.47 -23.11
CA ILE A 490 8.07 7.02 -23.14
C ILE A 490 9.51 6.70 -23.59
N GLU A 491 10.02 7.37 -24.60
CA GLU A 491 11.41 7.20 -25.07
C GLU A 491 12.41 7.67 -24.00
N ALA A 492 12.10 8.74 -23.29
CA ALA A 492 12.91 9.25 -22.18
C ALA A 492 12.83 8.40 -20.91
N GLY A 493 11.97 7.36 -20.88
CA GLY A 493 11.77 6.52 -19.71
C GLY A 493 10.95 7.17 -18.57
N ILE A 494 10.31 8.32 -18.84
CA ILE A 494 9.47 9.03 -17.86
C ILE A 494 8.05 8.48 -17.97
N VAL A 495 7.78 7.45 -17.19
CA VAL A 495 6.55 6.66 -17.27
C VAL A 495 5.90 6.49 -15.90
N ASP A 496 4.56 6.40 -15.89
CA ASP A 496 3.78 6.08 -14.70
C ASP A 496 3.01 4.76 -14.92
N PRO A 497 2.83 3.91 -13.89
CA PRO A 497 1.96 2.75 -13.98
C PRO A 497 0.50 3.18 -14.19
N ALA A 498 -0.20 2.60 -15.16
CA ALA A 498 -1.59 2.94 -15.45
C ALA A 498 -2.52 2.71 -14.23
N LYS A 499 -2.27 1.64 -13.48
CA LYS A 499 -2.98 1.30 -12.22
C LYS A 499 -2.85 2.42 -11.18
N VAL A 500 -1.63 2.96 -10.99
CA VAL A 500 -1.36 4.06 -10.05
C VAL A 500 -2.14 5.31 -10.45
N VAL A 501 -2.05 5.71 -11.72
CA VAL A 501 -2.72 6.92 -12.23
C VAL A 501 -4.25 6.83 -12.09
N ARG A 502 -4.85 5.69 -12.48
CA ARG A 502 -6.30 5.53 -12.38
C ARG A 502 -6.80 5.40 -10.93
N ALA A 503 -6.05 4.67 -10.07
CA ALA A 503 -6.40 4.53 -8.65
C ALA A 503 -6.36 5.89 -7.95
N ALA A 504 -5.31 6.68 -8.17
CA ALA A 504 -5.19 8.03 -7.63
C ALA A 504 -6.39 8.91 -8.00
N LEU A 505 -6.83 8.88 -9.28
CA LEU A 505 -7.99 9.66 -9.73
C LEU A 505 -9.30 9.15 -9.13
N GLN A 506 -9.51 7.83 -9.08
CA GLN A 506 -10.73 7.23 -8.53
C GLN A 506 -10.89 7.49 -7.03
N ASP A 507 -9.82 7.30 -6.26
CA ASP A 507 -9.85 7.47 -4.81
C ASP A 507 -9.98 8.95 -4.44
N ALA A 508 -9.29 9.83 -5.17
CA ALA A 508 -9.44 11.28 -5.04
C ALA A 508 -10.89 11.73 -5.27
N ALA A 509 -11.49 11.30 -6.37
CA ALA A 509 -12.85 11.70 -6.73
C ALA A 509 -13.92 11.10 -5.79
N SER A 510 -13.70 9.87 -5.31
CA SER A 510 -14.61 9.21 -4.36
C SER A 510 -14.79 10.04 -3.10
N VAL A 511 -13.70 10.44 -2.46
CA VAL A 511 -13.75 11.23 -1.22
C VAL A 511 -14.10 12.69 -1.51
N ALA A 512 -13.52 13.30 -2.55
CA ALA A 512 -13.82 14.68 -2.92
C ALA A 512 -15.30 14.88 -3.27
N GLY A 513 -15.92 13.91 -3.95
CA GLY A 513 -17.36 13.94 -4.24
C GLY A 513 -18.24 13.96 -2.97
N LEU A 514 -17.82 13.24 -1.92
CA LEU A 514 -18.51 13.28 -0.62
C LEU A 514 -18.30 14.64 0.07
N LEU A 515 -17.08 15.19 0.02
CA LEU A 515 -16.78 16.51 0.57
C LEU A 515 -17.61 17.62 -0.09
N VAL A 516 -17.77 17.58 -1.42
CA VAL A 516 -18.58 18.52 -2.19
C VAL A 516 -20.06 18.47 -1.79
N THR A 517 -20.57 17.28 -1.44
CA THR A 517 -21.97 17.09 -1.01
C THR A 517 -22.20 17.29 0.49
N THR A 518 -21.17 17.57 1.27
CA THR A 518 -21.28 17.75 2.72
C THR A 518 -21.85 19.13 3.06
N GLU A 519 -22.87 19.15 3.93
CA GLU A 519 -23.54 20.38 4.39
C GLU A 519 -23.34 20.63 5.89
N ALA A 520 -23.13 19.57 6.68
CA ALA A 520 -22.98 19.70 8.13
C ALA A 520 -21.77 18.90 8.63
N LEU A 521 -21.07 19.45 9.62
CA LEU A 521 -19.98 18.79 10.35
C LEU A 521 -20.39 18.63 11.81
N VAL A 522 -20.13 17.43 12.37
CA VAL A 522 -20.45 17.09 13.76
C VAL A 522 -19.16 16.63 14.45
N ALA A 523 -18.72 17.38 15.45
CA ALA A 523 -17.52 17.03 16.23
C ALA A 523 -17.84 16.96 17.73
N GLU A 524 -17.03 16.26 18.49
CA GLU A 524 -17.15 16.26 19.96
C GLU A 524 -16.74 17.60 20.52
N ARG A 525 -17.51 18.11 21.50
CA ARG A 525 -17.11 19.30 22.25
C ARG A 525 -15.87 18.98 23.09
N PRO A 526 -14.81 19.83 23.07
CA PRO A 526 -13.67 19.68 23.95
C PRO A 526 -14.15 19.57 25.40
N LYS A 527 -13.62 18.62 26.15
CA LYS A 527 -13.83 18.62 27.59
C LYS A 527 -12.98 19.74 28.16
N ASP A 528 -13.59 20.65 28.95
CA ASP A 528 -12.83 21.61 29.74
C ASP A 528 -11.81 20.83 30.58
N LYS A 529 -10.52 21.14 30.44
CA LYS A 529 -9.50 20.59 31.36
C LYS A 529 -9.92 21.04 32.77
N PRO A 530 -10.09 20.11 33.75
CA PRO A 530 -10.37 20.52 35.11
C PRO A 530 -9.26 21.50 35.52
N ALA A 531 -9.64 22.68 35.98
CA ALA A 531 -8.70 23.65 36.54
C ALA A 531 -7.87 22.93 37.61
N LEU A 532 -6.54 22.96 37.47
CA LEU A 532 -5.66 22.49 38.52
C LEU A 532 -6.07 23.21 39.82
N PRO A 533 -6.30 22.49 40.92
CA PRO A 533 -6.59 23.12 42.19
C PRO A 533 -5.47 24.11 42.49
N ALA A 534 -5.85 25.37 42.78
CA ALA A 534 -4.90 26.39 43.22
C ALA A 534 -4.07 25.82 44.37
N PRO A 535 -2.75 26.01 44.42
CA PRO A 535 -1.96 25.56 45.55
C PRO A 535 -2.56 26.20 46.80
N ALA A 536 -2.92 25.38 47.78
CA ALA A 536 -3.42 25.81 49.09
C ALA A 536 -2.35 26.75 49.64
N GLY A 537 -2.75 28.00 49.91
CA GLY A 537 -1.85 29.00 50.44
C GLY A 537 -1.16 28.50 51.71
N ALA A 538 0.16 28.58 51.71
CA ALA A 538 0.92 28.47 52.93
C ALA A 538 0.66 29.73 53.75
N ASP A 539 -0.22 29.60 54.75
CA ASP A 539 -0.27 30.61 55.81
C ASP A 539 0.99 30.45 56.66
N PHE A 540 1.80 31.49 56.63
CA PHE A 540 2.82 31.75 57.62
C PHE A 540 2.29 32.75 58.63
#